data_c68808986f7a140ef5c6aad39ce4ca6c
#
_entry.id   c68808986f7a140ef5c6aad39ce4ca6c
#
_cell.length_a   1.000
_cell.length_b   1.000
_cell.length_c   1.000
_cell.angle_alpha   90.00
_cell.angle_beta   90.00
_cell.angle_gamma   90.00
#
_symmetry.space_group_name_H-M   'P 1'
#
loop_
_entity.id
_entity.type
_entity.pdbx_description
1 polymer ?
#
loop_
_entity_poly.entity_id
_entity_poly.type
_entity_poly.pdbx_seq_one_letter_code
_entity_poly.pdbx_strand_id
1 'polypeptide(L)'
;MKNINQNSFSCISCNTGKLIVKDKVYFECNNCKKNYSIVNNIPRFVGKNNYSNSFGYQWNIFDKTQLDSYTKKNISRSRIYEITQFNKSTDLSNKNMLEAGSGAGRFTEILAETNVNLFTFDFSSAIDANKLNNSSFKNITFFQADILEIPFENNYFDYVFCLGVIQHTQHPK
;
A
#
# COMPACT_ATOMS: atom_id res chain seq x y z
N MET A 1 -16.56 4.95 -8.65
CA MET A 1 -15.61 3.93 -8.13
C MET A 1 -14.47 3.83 -9.11
N LYS A 2 -13.22 4.15 -8.73
CA LYS A 2 -12.08 3.83 -9.60
C LYS A 2 -12.00 2.32 -9.75
N ASN A 3 -11.91 1.84 -10.97
CA ASN A 3 -11.59 0.43 -11.22
C ASN A 3 -10.22 0.17 -10.59
N ILE A 4 -10.14 -0.87 -9.76
CA ILE A 4 -8.84 -1.41 -9.34
C ILE A 4 -8.07 -1.65 -10.63
N ASN A 5 -6.88 -1.08 -10.75
CA ASN A 5 -6.07 -1.25 -11.95
C ASN A 5 -5.59 -2.71 -12.01
N GLN A 6 -6.44 -3.56 -12.62
CA GLN A 6 -6.28 -5.02 -12.66
C GLN A 6 -4.97 -5.45 -13.32
N ASN A 7 -4.49 -4.63 -14.26
CA ASN A 7 -3.30 -4.96 -15.06
C ASN A 7 -1.98 -4.74 -14.32
N SER A 8 -2.04 -4.18 -13.11
CA SER A 8 -0.83 -3.88 -12.33
C SER A 8 -0.36 -5.06 -11.46
N PHE A 9 -1.26 -5.97 -11.06
CA PHE A 9 -0.92 -7.03 -10.13
C PHE A 9 -0.58 -8.35 -10.83
N SER A 10 0.46 -9.01 -10.33
CA SER A 10 0.90 -10.36 -10.74
C SER A 10 0.51 -11.39 -9.69
N CYS A 11 0.36 -12.65 -10.10
CA CYS A 11 0.07 -13.75 -9.19
C CYS A 11 1.31 -14.11 -8.36
N ILE A 12 1.25 -13.95 -7.04
CA ILE A 12 2.36 -14.32 -6.13
C ILE A 12 2.55 -15.83 -5.98
N SER A 13 1.56 -16.64 -6.37
CA SER A 13 1.63 -18.10 -6.23
C SER A 13 2.37 -18.80 -7.38
N CYS A 14 2.28 -18.28 -8.61
CA CYS A 14 2.94 -18.90 -9.77
C CYS A 14 3.85 -17.94 -10.55
N ASN A 15 3.86 -16.66 -10.21
CA ASN A 15 4.68 -15.59 -10.80
C ASN A 15 4.54 -15.40 -12.33
N THR A 16 3.62 -16.12 -12.97
CA THR A 16 3.44 -16.10 -14.44
C THR A 16 2.00 -15.78 -14.87
N GLY A 17 1.03 -15.94 -13.96
CA GLY A 17 -0.39 -15.74 -14.25
C GLY A 17 -0.83 -14.29 -14.07
N LYS A 18 -1.70 -13.82 -14.97
CA LYS A 18 -2.39 -12.53 -14.83
C LYS A 18 -3.61 -12.68 -13.91
N LEU A 19 -3.90 -11.66 -13.15
CA LEU A 19 -5.04 -11.62 -12.25
C LEU A 19 -6.26 -11.04 -12.96
N ILE A 20 -7.36 -11.76 -12.92
CA ILE A 20 -8.65 -11.37 -13.51
C ILE A 20 -9.65 -11.16 -12.38
N VAL A 21 -10.28 -9.98 -12.34
CA VAL A 21 -11.35 -9.71 -11.36
C VAL A 21 -12.58 -10.54 -11.68
N LYS A 22 -13.11 -11.21 -10.67
CA LYS A 22 -14.37 -11.95 -10.69
C LYS A 22 -15.37 -11.27 -9.75
N ASP A 23 -16.49 -10.86 -10.28
CA ASP A 23 -17.65 -10.27 -9.59
C ASP A 23 -17.32 -9.11 -8.62
N LYS A 24 -16.13 -8.47 -8.79
CA LYS A 24 -15.57 -7.45 -7.89
C LYS A 24 -15.31 -7.96 -6.45
N VAL A 25 -15.27 -9.27 -6.27
CA VAL A 25 -15.13 -9.94 -4.95
C VAL A 25 -13.73 -10.54 -4.77
N TYR A 26 -13.13 -11.01 -5.86
CA TYR A 26 -11.79 -11.58 -5.81
C TYR A 26 -11.07 -11.46 -7.15
N PHE A 27 -9.75 -11.58 -7.11
CA PHE A 27 -8.92 -11.86 -8.28
C PHE A 27 -8.75 -13.38 -8.43
N GLU A 28 -8.84 -13.88 -9.64
CA GLU A 28 -8.46 -15.25 -10.01
C GLU A 28 -7.25 -15.21 -10.93
N CYS A 29 -6.24 -16.00 -10.63
CA CYS A 29 -5.13 -16.18 -11.54
C CYS A 29 -5.55 -17.01 -12.76
N ASN A 30 -5.31 -16.52 -13.97
CA ASN A 30 -5.68 -17.23 -15.20
C ASN A 30 -4.89 -18.53 -15.41
N ASN A 31 -3.70 -18.66 -14.80
CA ASN A 31 -2.82 -19.83 -14.90
C ASN A 31 -3.08 -20.84 -13.77
N CYS A 32 -2.76 -20.53 -12.52
CA CYS A 32 -2.82 -21.49 -11.41
C CYS A 32 -4.17 -21.52 -10.67
N LYS A 33 -5.14 -20.70 -11.07
CA LYS A 33 -6.50 -20.60 -10.48
C LYS A 33 -6.53 -20.14 -9.01
N LYS A 34 -5.41 -19.68 -8.47
CA LYS A 34 -5.36 -19.11 -7.13
C LYS A 34 -6.25 -17.87 -7.03
N ASN A 35 -7.01 -17.78 -5.95
CA ASN A 35 -7.90 -16.65 -5.68
C ASN A 35 -7.33 -15.76 -4.58
N TYR A 36 -7.50 -14.43 -4.77
CA TYR A 36 -7.13 -13.37 -3.82
C TYR A 36 -8.37 -12.51 -3.57
N SER A 37 -8.85 -12.47 -2.33
CA SER A 37 -10.08 -11.74 -2.00
C SER A 37 -9.90 -10.22 -2.16
N ILE A 38 -11.01 -9.55 -2.49
CA ILE A 38 -11.12 -8.08 -2.49
C ILE A 38 -12.10 -7.72 -1.38
N VAL A 39 -11.61 -7.07 -0.35
CA VAL A 39 -12.42 -6.63 0.81
C VAL A 39 -12.34 -5.10 0.89
N ASN A 40 -13.49 -4.42 0.96
CA ASN A 40 -13.56 -2.95 0.97
C ASN A 40 -12.84 -2.29 -0.24
N ASN A 41 -12.88 -2.94 -1.41
CA ASN A 41 -12.11 -2.54 -2.61
C ASN A 41 -10.58 -2.50 -2.36
N ILE A 42 -10.06 -3.34 -1.48
CA ILE A 42 -8.63 -3.56 -1.24
C ILE A 42 -8.34 -5.02 -1.57
N PRO A 43 -7.49 -5.31 -2.56
CA PRO A 43 -6.98 -6.66 -2.82
C PRO A 43 -6.17 -7.18 -1.63
N ARG A 44 -6.38 -8.46 -1.26
CA ARG A 44 -5.71 -9.11 -0.14
C ARG A 44 -4.83 -10.25 -0.65
N PHE A 45 -3.52 -10.01 -0.65
CA PHE A 45 -2.52 -11.00 -1.05
C PHE A 45 -1.92 -11.79 0.13
N VAL A 46 -2.48 -11.62 1.32
CA VAL A 46 -2.08 -12.31 2.55
C VAL A 46 -3.18 -13.24 3.04
N GLY A 47 -2.80 -14.27 3.83
CA GLY A 47 -3.77 -15.12 4.52
C GLY A 47 -4.57 -14.35 5.57
N LYS A 48 -5.78 -14.86 5.90
CA LYS A 48 -6.66 -14.22 6.89
C LYS A 48 -6.07 -14.15 8.30
N ASN A 49 -5.23 -15.13 8.66
CA ASN A 49 -4.55 -15.18 9.95
C ASN A 49 -3.06 -14.92 9.73
N ASN A 50 -2.61 -13.73 10.04
CA ASN A 50 -1.21 -13.37 10.03
C ASN A 50 -0.77 -12.86 11.40
N TYR A 51 0.54 -12.84 11.67
CA TYR A 51 1.11 -12.45 12.97
C TYR A 51 0.94 -10.95 13.30
N SER A 52 0.51 -10.14 12.34
CA SER A 52 0.38 -8.68 12.52
C SER A 52 -1.01 -8.22 12.94
N ASN A 53 -1.88 -9.14 13.37
CA ASN A 53 -3.26 -8.80 13.79
C ASN A 53 -3.29 -7.75 14.90
N SER A 54 -2.35 -7.78 15.86
CA SER A 54 -2.24 -6.78 16.93
C SER A 54 -1.88 -5.39 16.40
N PHE A 55 -0.97 -5.31 15.42
CA PHE A 55 -0.62 -4.05 14.77
C PHE A 55 -1.81 -3.47 14.00
N GLY A 56 -2.49 -4.31 13.23
CA GLY A 56 -3.68 -3.90 12.50
C GLY A 56 -4.78 -3.35 13.40
N TYR A 57 -5.03 -4.00 14.54
CA TYR A 57 -5.99 -3.54 15.54
C TYR A 57 -5.61 -2.16 16.12
N GLN A 58 -4.36 -1.98 16.53
CA GLN A 58 -3.86 -0.72 17.07
C GLN A 58 -4.02 0.44 16.07
N TRP A 59 -3.62 0.25 14.82
CA TRP A 59 -3.71 1.28 13.80
C TRP A 59 -5.13 1.61 13.36
N ASN A 60 -6.07 0.68 13.49
CA ASN A 60 -7.49 0.96 13.23
C ASN A 60 -8.16 1.74 14.38
N ILE A 61 -7.66 1.66 15.63
CA ILE A 61 -8.15 2.47 16.76
C ILE A 61 -7.52 3.87 16.74
N PHE A 62 -6.21 3.96 16.50
CA PHE A 62 -5.44 5.21 16.52
C PHE A 62 -5.11 5.70 15.10
N ASP A 63 -6.07 5.58 14.20
CA ASP A 63 -5.92 5.76 12.76
C ASP A 63 -5.39 7.16 12.35
N LYS A 64 -5.66 8.21 13.13
CA LYS A 64 -5.32 9.60 12.80
C LYS A 64 -4.18 10.21 13.60
N THR A 65 -3.75 9.56 14.67
CA THR A 65 -2.81 10.15 15.65
C THR A 65 -1.47 10.57 15.08
N GLN A 66 -1.06 10.01 13.94
CA GLN A 66 0.19 10.32 13.27
C GLN A 66 0.03 11.12 11.96
N LEU A 67 -1.19 11.45 11.55
CA LEU A 67 -1.43 12.23 10.34
C LEU A 67 -1.12 13.73 10.58
N ASP A 68 -0.32 14.32 9.72
CA ASP A 68 -0.03 15.75 9.79
C ASP A 68 -1.29 16.59 9.56
N SER A 69 -2.18 16.12 8.68
CA SER A 69 -3.48 16.77 8.39
C SER A 69 -4.39 16.83 9.62
N TYR A 70 -4.34 15.83 10.50
CA TYR A 70 -5.14 15.78 11.72
C TYR A 70 -4.48 16.50 12.89
N THR A 71 -3.18 16.24 13.12
CA THR A 71 -2.43 16.80 14.27
C THR A 71 -2.05 18.28 14.08
N LYS A 72 -2.18 18.80 12.84
CA LYS A 72 -1.73 20.15 12.44
C LYS A 72 -0.23 20.38 12.63
N LYS A 73 0.56 19.29 12.66
CA LYS A 73 2.01 19.30 12.74
C LYS A 73 2.57 18.88 11.37
N ASN A 74 3.84 19.20 11.12
CA ASN A 74 4.52 18.84 9.86
C ASN A 74 5.59 17.75 10.08
N ILE A 75 5.35 16.81 11.00
CA ILE A 75 6.36 15.81 11.41
C ILE A 75 6.64 14.83 10.26
N SER A 76 5.58 14.28 9.67
CA SER A 76 5.73 13.31 8.57
C SER A 76 6.26 13.99 7.31
N ARG A 77 5.81 15.21 7.02
CA ARG A 77 6.28 16.01 5.89
C ARG A 77 7.76 16.36 6.01
N SER A 78 8.20 16.83 7.18
CA SER A 78 9.61 17.12 7.41
C SER A 78 10.48 15.89 7.19
N ARG A 79 10.03 14.73 7.70
CA ARG A 79 10.75 13.47 7.57
C ARG A 79 10.83 12.98 6.11
N ILE A 80 9.75 13.10 5.34
CA ILE A 80 9.77 12.81 3.90
C ILE A 80 10.78 13.72 3.21
N TYR A 81 10.73 15.03 3.48
CA TYR A 81 11.64 15.99 2.88
C TYR A 81 13.12 15.69 3.20
N GLU A 82 13.43 15.40 4.44
CA GLU A 82 14.79 15.05 4.88
C GLU A 82 15.37 13.85 4.14
N ILE A 83 14.52 12.81 3.89
CA ILE A 83 14.95 11.55 3.27
C ILE A 83 14.98 11.65 1.75
N THR A 84 13.98 12.29 1.15
CA THR A 84 13.74 12.21 -0.30
C THR A 84 13.98 13.53 -1.03
N GLN A 85 14.05 14.66 -0.30
CA GLN A 85 13.99 16.02 -0.82
C GLN A 85 12.67 16.36 -1.53
N PHE A 86 11.64 15.52 -1.41
CA PHE A 86 10.31 15.78 -1.98
C PHE A 86 9.56 16.82 -1.12
N ASN A 87 9.00 17.81 -1.78
CA ASN A 87 8.21 18.87 -1.18
C ASN A 87 6.92 19.13 -1.97
N LYS A 88 6.14 20.13 -1.56
CA LYS A 88 4.85 20.44 -2.21
C LYS A 88 4.95 20.83 -3.70
N SER A 89 6.11 21.24 -4.18
CA SER A 89 6.35 21.57 -5.59
C SER A 89 6.92 20.38 -6.39
N THR A 90 7.23 19.26 -5.73
CA THR A 90 7.71 18.06 -6.40
C THR A 90 6.58 17.43 -7.18
N ASP A 91 6.75 17.26 -8.48
CA ASP A 91 5.81 16.59 -9.36
C ASP A 91 6.44 15.30 -9.92
N LEU A 92 5.86 14.17 -9.54
CA LEU A 92 6.25 12.83 -9.99
C LEU A 92 5.17 12.20 -10.89
N SER A 93 4.42 13.03 -11.60
CA SER A 93 3.45 12.56 -12.59
C SER A 93 4.09 11.55 -13.54
N ASN A 94 3.35 10.48 -13.86
CA ASN A 94 3.82 9.37 -14.72
C ASN A 94 4.93 8.49 -14.11
N LYS A 95 5.26 8.67 -12.83
CA LYS A 95 6.13 7.75 -12.09
C LYS A 95 5.30 6.80 -11.23
N ASN A 96 5.77 5.57 -11.05
CA ASN A 96 5.20 4.58 -10.15
C ASN A 96 6.03 4.51 -8.87
N MET A 97 5.38 4.66 -7.72
CA MET A 97 6.03 4.52 -6.41
C MET A 97 5.35 3.46 -5.57
N LEU A 98 6.15 2.63 -4.92
CA LEU A 98 5.68 1.69 -3.90
C LEU A 98 5.96 2.26 -2.51
N GLU A 99 4.92 2.36 -1.68
CA GLU A 99 5.06 2.57 -0.23
C GLU A 99 4.83 1.24 0.48
N ALA A 100 5.87 0.70 1.10
CA ALA A 100 5.86 -0.56 1.82
C ALA A 100 5.67 -0.34 3.32
N GLY A 101 4.64 -0.96 3.92
CA GLY A 101 4.34 -0.88 5.34
C GLY A 101 3.78 0.47 5.76
N SER A 102 2.68 0.87 5.14
CA SER A 102 2.12 2.21 5.27
C SER A 102 1.42 2.50 6.60
N GLY A 103 1.10 1.45 7.39
CA GLY A 103 0.27 1.61 8.59
C GLY A 103 -1.05 2.32 8.28
N ALA A 104 -1.40 3.31 9.10
CA ALA A 104 -2.60 4.14 8.90
C ALA A 104 -2.42 5.29 7.88
N GLY A 105 -1.28 5.34 7.16
CA GLY A 105 -1.11 6.22 6.01
C GLY A 105 -0.48 7.59 6.28
N ARG A 106 0.33 7.71 7.33
CA ARG A 106 0.98 8.98 7.68
C ARG A 106 1.93 9.53 6.60
N PHE A 107 2.60 8.65 5.87
CA PHE A 107 3.46 9.04 4.76
C PHE A 107 2.70 9.03 3.44
N THR A 108 1.69 8.15 3.31
CA THR A 108 0.80 8.10 2.15
C THR A 108 0.20 9.45 1.80
N GLU A 109 -0.29 10.22 2.80
CA GLU A 109 -0.88 11.55 2.56
C GLU A 109 0.11 12.53 1.94
N ILE A 110 1.41 12.44 2.33
CA ILE A 110 2.44 13.35 1.82
C ILE A 110 2.94 12.92 0.44
N LEU A 111 3.18 11.61 0.27
CA LEU A 111 3.64 11.06 -1.01
C LEU A 111 2.61 11.26 -2.11
N ALA A 112 1.32 11.14 -1.80
CA ALA A 112 0.24 11.32 -2.76
C ALA A 112 0.16 12.75 -3.33
N GLU A 113 0.60 13.76 -2.58
CA GLU A 113 0.63 15.16 -3.04
C GLU A 113 1.61 15.39 -4.21
N THR A 114 2.57 14.49 -4.44
CA THR A 114 3.55 14.60 -5.53
C THR A 114 3.00 14.15 -6.89
N ASN A 115 1.72 13.85 -7.00
CA ASN A 115 1.04 13.32 -8.19
C ASN A 115 1.56 11.95 -8.69
N VAL A 116 2.44 11.29 -7.95
CA VAL A 116 2.96 9.95 -8.29
C VAL A 116 1.82 8.92 -8.37
N ASN A 117 1.91 7.92 -9.23
CA ASN A 117 1.04 6.74 -9.13
C ASN A 117 1.49 5.93 -7.91
N LEU A 118 0.84 6.18 -6.77
CA LEU A 118 1.22 5.60 -5.49
C LEU A 118 0.53 4.25 -5.29
N PHE A 119 1.33 3.21 -5.11
CA PHE A 119 0.91 1.88 -4.69
C PHE A 119 1.32 1.71 -3.23
N THR A 120 0.34 1.57 -2.35
CA THR A 120 0.61 1.52 -0.91
C THR A 120 0.04 0.25 -0.30
N PHE A 121 0.83 -0.42 0.55
CA PHE A 121 0.40 -1.62 1.22
C PHE A 121 0.87 -1.69 2.67
N ASP A 122 0.14 -2.50 3.42
CA ASP A 122 0.54 -2.99 4.73
C ASP A 122 0.28 -4.49 4.83
N PHE A 123 1.04 -5.17 5.66
CA PHE A 123 0.84 -6.61 5.93
C PHE A 123 -0.40 -6.83 6.79
N SER A 124 -0.72 -5.88 7.66
CA SER A 124 -1.85 -5.91 8.58
C SER A 124 -3.12 -5.30 7.99
N SER A 125 -4.20 -5.33 8.75
CA SER A 125 -5.45 -4.63 8.42
C SER A 125 -5.34 -3.09 8.56
N ALA A 126 -4.19 -2.53 8.96
CA ALA A 126 -3.96 -1.09 9.01
C ALA A 126 -4.17 -0.40 7.65
N ILE A 127 -4.02 -1.13 6.55
CA ILE A 127 -4.32 -0.64 5.20
C ILE A 127 -5.78 -0.15 5.04
N ASP A 128 -6.72 -0.68 5.83
CA ASP A 128 -8.11 -0.20 5.84
C ASP A 128 -8.19 1.21 6.43
N ALA A 129 -7.47 1.48 7.52
CA ALA A 129 -7.36 2.82 8.10
C ALA A 129 -6.66 3.79 7.14
N ASN A 130 -5.56 3.37 6.50
CA ASN A 130 -4.91 4.17 5.48
C ASN A 130 -5.87 4.57 4.35
N LYS A 131 -6.65 3.63 3.84
CA LYS A 131 -7.63 3.92 2.80
C LYS A 131 -8.70 4.90 3.26
N LEU A 132 -9.22 4.77 4.50
CA LEU A 132 -10.18 5.73 5.04
C LEU A 132 -9.59 7.14 5.11
N ASN A 133 -8.35 7.27 5.57
CA ASN A 133 -7.66 8.54 5.73
C ASN A 133 -7.32 9.23 4.40
N ASN A 134 -6.92 8.44 3.38
CA ASN A 134 -6.32 8.94 2.15
C ASN A 134 -7.17 8.70 0.89
N SER A 135 -8.45 8.28 1.03
CA SER A 135 -9.35 7.97 -0.10
C SER A 135 -9.71 9.17 -0.99
N SER A 136 -9.48 10.40 -0.53
CA SER A 136 -9.68 11.63 -1.31
C SER A 136 -8.68 11.75 -2.47
N PHE A 137 -7.46 11.21 -2.32
CA PHE A 137 -6.47 11.17 -3.39
C PHE A 137 -6.85 10.15 -4.46
N LYS A 138 -6.73 10.56 -5.73
CA LYS A 138 -7.13 9.73 -6.89
C LYS A 138 -5.98 8.92 -7.47
N ASN A 139 -4.77 9.20 -7.06
CA ASN A 139 -3.52 8.60 -7.54
C ASN A 139 -3.02 7.46 -6.64
N ILE A 140 -3.83 6.96 -5.69
CA ILE A 140 -3.44 5.88 -4.78
C ILE A 140 -4.13 4.57 -5.15
N THR A 141 -3.35 3.48 -5.15
CA THR A 141 -3.80 2.09 -5.19
C THR A 141 -3.46 1.41 -3.88
N PHE A 142 -4.49 1.01 -3.12
CA PHE A 142 -4.34 0.33 -1.83
C PHE A 142 -4.42 -1.18 -2.01
N PHE A 143 -3.54 -1.94 -1.34
CA PHE A 143 -3.60 -3.41 -1.30
C PHE A 143 -2.97 -3.94 0.00
N GLN A 144 -3.24 -5.19 0.34
CA GLN A 144 -2.61 -5.86 1.49
C GLN A 144 -1.67 -6.93 0.98
N ALA A 145 -0.40 -6.90 1.39
CA ALA A 145 0.62 -7.84 0.95
C ALA A 145 1.72 -8.05 1.99
N ASP A 146 2.47 -9.13 1.83
CA ASP A 146 3.74 -9.32 2.52
C ASP A 146 4.86 -8.61 1.75
N ILE A 147 5.77 -7.95 2.45
CA ILE A 147 6.95 -7.31 1.85
C ILE A 147 7.89 -8.34 1.17
N LEU A 148 7.79 -9.61 1.57
CA LEU A 148 8.55 -10.72 0.98
C LEU A 148 7.87 -11.30 -0.28
N GLU A 149 6.58 -11.00 -0.50
CA GLU A 149 5.78 -11.52 -1.61
C GLU A 149 4.95 -10.39 -2.25
N ILE A 150 5.63 -9.44 -2.90
CA ILE A 150 4.99 -8.28 -3.51
C ILE A 150 4.38 -8.68 -4.86
N PRO A 151 3.06 -8.40 -5.11
CA PRO A 151 2.33 -8.87 -6.29
C PRO A 151 2.59 -8.00 -7.54
N PHE A 152 3.83 -7.77 -7.89
CA PHE A 152 4.24 -6.99 -9.06
C PHE A 152 5.41 -7.66 -9.80
N GLU A 153 5.52 -7.35 -11.07
CA GLU A 153 6.68 -7.75 -11.88
C GLU A 153 7.93 -6.97 -11.44
N ASN A 154 9.09 -7.54 -11.72
CA ASN A 154 10.36 -6.86 -11.47
C ASN A 154 10.43 -5.54 -12.25
N ASN A 155 11.08 -4.54 -11.67
CA ASN A 155 11.28 -3.21 -12.27
C ASN A 155 9.98 -2.43 -12.58
N TYR A 156 8.86 -2.76 -11.90
CA TYR A 156 7.60 -2.06 -12.08
C TYR A 156 7.61 -0.63 -11.48
N PHE A 157 8.37 -0.40 -10.43
CA PHE A 157 8.41 0.86 -9.71
C PHE A 157 9.65 1.68 -10.02
N ASP A 158 9.46 3.01 -10.22
CA ASP A 158 10.55 3.99 -10.33
C ASP A 158 11.13 4.30 -8.94
N TYR A 159 10.30 4.26 -7.89
CA TYR A 159 10.66 4.55 -6.50
C TYR A 159 10.06 3.52 -5.55
N VAL A 160 10.82 3.19 -4.50
CA VAL A 160 10.33 2.39 -3.37
C VAL A 160 10.60 3.16 -2.08
N PHE A 161 9.54 3.44 -1.33
CA PHE A 161 9.59 4.05 -0.01
C PHE A 161 9.25 3.01 1.05
N CYS A 162 10.21 2.74 1.96
CA CYS A 162 10.05 1.79 3.06
C CYS A 162 10.72 2.37 4.31
N LEU A 163 9.93 2.83 5.28
CA LEU A 163 10.45 3.48 6.47
C LEU A 163 9.80 2.93 7.74
N GLY A 164 10.64 2.41 8.63
CA GLY A 164 10.19 1.88 9.92
C GLY A 164 9.46 0.53 9.82
N VAL A 165 9.78 -0.31 8.84
CA VAL A 165 9.05 -1.55 8.53
C VAL A 165 9.94 -2.79 8.66
N ILE A 166 11.11 -2.80 8.01
CA ILE A 166 11.95 -4.00 7.88
C ILE A 166 12.31 -4.61 9.23
N GLN A 167 12.54 -3.79 10.26
CA GLN A 167 12.84 -4.27 11.61
C GLN A 167 11.71 -5.05 12.28
N HIS A 168 10.49 -5.01 11.72
CA HIS A 168 9.31 -5.73 12.21
C HIS A 168 9.01 -6.99 11.40
N THR A 169 9.81 -7.31 10.39
CA THR A 169 9.69 -8.57 9.65
C THR A 169 10.21 -9.74 10.47
N GLN A 170 9.84 -10.97 10.12
CA GLN A 170 10.27 -12.17 10.87
C GLN A 170 11.80 -12.39 10.86
N HIS A 171 12.48 -11.93 9.81
CA HIS A 171 13.93 -12.08 9.63
C HIS A 171 14.53 -10.76 9.12
N PRO A 172 14.73 -9.74 10.01
CA PRO A 172 15.14 -8.39 9.61
C PRO A 172 16.63 -8.24 9.23
N LYS A 173 17.37 -9.36 9.08
CA LYS A 173 18.81 -9.35 8.72
C LYS A 173 19.00 -9.47 7.23
#